data_8c90a063717066b2e8d67a7db9dd63c8
#
_entry.id   8c90a063717066b2e8d67a7db9dd63c8
#
_cell.length_a   1.000
_cell.length_b   1.000
_cell.length_c   1.000
_cell.angle_alpha   90.00
_cell.angle_beta   90.00
_cell.angle_gamma   90.00
#
_symmetry.space_group_name_H-M   'P 1'
#
loop_
_entity.id
_entity.type
_entity.pdbx_description
1 polymer ?
#
loop_
_entity_poly.entity_id
_entity_poly.type
_entity_poly.pdbx_seq_one_letter_code
_entity_poly.pdbx_strand_id
1 'polypeptide(L)'
;YAGKYRRCVLGSTGGGRDAWKRPVMASLAEKYCDDIILTNEDPYDEDPEKIIQGMAIGVKHKTPLLILERRAAIRTALEHASIGDVVLITGKGTDPCICGPHGTKVLWDDASVVKEELEKVLGARR
;
A
#
# COMPACT_ATOMS: atom_id res chain seq x y z
N TYR A 1 -3.13 -19.17 0.31
CA TYR A 1 -2.55 -18.75 1.60
C TYR A 1 -3.57 -18.79 2.74
N ALA A 2 -4.55 -19.67 2.65
CA ALA A 2 -5.51 -19.90 3.72
C ALA A 2 -4.78 -20.31 5.02
N GLY A 3 -5.22 -19.76 6.15
CA GLY A 3 -4.59 -20.03 7.44
C GLY A 3 -3.31 -19.26 7.74
N LYS A 4 -2.83 -18.42 6.81
CA LYS A 4 -1.68 -17.56 7.02
C LYS A 4 -2.14 -16.15 7.42
N TYR A 5 -1.34 -15.46 8.23
CA TYR A 5 -1.58 -14.06 8.55
C TYR A 5 -1.19 -13.21 7.34
N ARG A 6 -2.09 -12.35 6.89
CA ARG A 6 -1.94 -11.60 5.64
C ARG A 6 -1.90 -10.10 5.93
N ARG A 7 -0.79 -9.47 5.54
CA ARG A 7 -0.61 -8.02 5.64
C ARG A 7 -0.67 -7.44 4.23
N CYS A 8 -1.57 -6.50 4.02
CA CYS A 8 -1.81 -5.95 2.68
C CYS A 8 -1.45 -4.47 2.64
N VAL A 9 -0.67 -4.10 1.63
CA VAL A 9 -0.32 -2.70 1.32
C VAL A 9 -1.01 -2.35 0.03
N LEU A 10 -1.87 -1.33 0.05
CA LEU A 10 -2.63 -0.95 -1.14
C LEU A 10 -2.82 0.56 -1.21
N GLY A 11 -3.00 1.04 -2.43
CA GLY A 11 -3.30 2.42 -2.74
C GLY A 11 -4.41 2.51 -3.76
N SER A 12 -4.70 3.71 -4.22
CA SER A 12 -5.67 3.97 -5.27
C SER A 12 -5.16 5.10 -6.15
N THR A 13 -5.52 5.03 -7.44
CA THR A 13 -5.16 6.04 -8.42
C THR A 13 -5.98 7.31 -8.22
N GLY A 14 -5.32 8.46 -8.34
CA GLY A 14 -5.95 9.78 -8.34
C GLY A 14 -6.40 10.21 -9.73
N GLY A 15 -6.41 11.53 -9.94
CA GLY A 15 -6.83 12.12 -11.21
C GLY A 15 -8.35 12.23 -11.35
N GLY A 16 -9.10 12.09 -10.27
CA GLY A 16 -10.56 12.19 -10.27
C GLY A 16 -11.28 10.98 -10.84
N ARG A 17 -10.56 9.90 -11.13
CA ARG A 17 -11.13 8.70 -11.75
C ARG A 17 -11.56 7.69 -10.70
N ASP A 18 -12.77 7.16 -10.89
CA ASP A 18 -13.29 6.03 -10.08
C ASP A 18 -13.16 6.21 -8.56
N ALA A 19 -13.30 7.44 -8.07
CA ALA A 19 -13.17 7.73 -6.64
C ALA A 19 -14.13 6.90 -5.77
N TRP A 20 -15.27 6.52 -6.30
CA TRP A 20 -16.26 5.68 -5.62
C TRP A 20 -15.72 4.26 -5.31
N LYS A 21 -14.72 3.82 -6.04
CA LYS A 21 -14.11 2.49 -5.83
C LYS A 21 -13.21 2.45 -4.60
N ARG A 22 -12.75 3.61 -4.12
CA ARG A 22 -11.79 3.69 -3.01
C ARG A 22 -12.28 2.97 -1.75
N PRO A 23 -13.46 3.29 -1.21
CA PRO A 23 -13.95 2.57 -0.05
C PRO A 23 -14.31 1.11 -0.35
N VAL A 24 -14.71 0.80 -1.59
CA VAL A 24 -15.01 -0.58 -2.01
C VAL A 24 -13.75 -1.44 -1.98
N MET A 25 -12.64 -0.93 -2.54
CA MET A 25 -11.35 -1.62 -2.53
C MET A 25 -10.87 -1.88 -1.10
N ALA A 26 -10.95 -0.89 -0.24
CA ALA A 26 -10.56 -1.01 1.15
C ALA A 26 -11.44 -1.99 1.92
N SER A 27 -12.74 -2.00 1.64
CA SER A 27 -13.68 -2.96 2.22
C SER A 27 -13.34 -4.40 1.83
N LEU A 28 -12.97 -4.63 0.58
CA LEU A 28 -12.52 -5.95 0.11
C LEU A 28 -11.21 -6.36 0.79
N ALA A 29 -10.28 -5.42 0.93
CA ALA A 29 -9.03 -5.68 1.64
C ALA A 29 -9.30 -6.06 3.09
N GLU A 30 -10.22 -5.39 3.76
CA GLU A 30 -10.61 -5.73 5.13
C GLU A 30 -11.13 -7.16 5.25
N LYS A 31 -11.87 -7.62 4.25
CA LYS A 31 -12.44 -8.96 4.24
C LYS A 31 -11.35 -10.04 4.14
N TYR A 32 -10.30 -9.80 3.36
CA TYR A 32 -9.31 -10.82 3.02
C TYR A 32 -7.95 -10.66 3.70
N CYS A 33 -7.69 -9.51 4.29
CA CYS A 33 -6.42 -9.20 4.92
C CYS A 33 -6.57 -9.02 6.43
N ASP A 34 -5.59 -9.48 7.19
CA ASP A 34 -5.59 -9.32 8.65
C ASP A 34 -5.14 -7.92 9.04
N ASP A 35 -4.10 -7.40 8.38
CA ASP A 35 -3.64 -6.02 8.52
C ASP A 35 -3.69 -5.29 7.20
N ILE A 36 -3.98 -3.99 7.27
CA ILE A 36 -4.12 -3.13 6.09
C ILE A 36 -3.27 -1.89 6.28
N ILE A 37 -2.42 -1.59 5.29
CA ILE A 37 -1.70 -0.33 5.20
C ILE A 37 -2.14 0.36 3.92
N LEU A 38 -2.65 1.58 4.04
CA LEU A 38 -3.07 2.41 2.92
C LEU A 38 -1.95 3.39 2.60
N THR A 39 -1.56 3.47 1.34
CA THR A 39 -0.41 4.26 0.92
C THR A 39 -0.65 4.92 -0.44
N ASN A 40 0.32 5.71 -0.87
CA ASN A 40 0.30 6.39 -2.15
C ASN A 40 0.45 5.42 -3.32
N GLU A 41 -0.20 5.76 -4.42
CA GLU A 41 -0.04 5.06 -5.71
C GLU A 41 0.28 6.11 -6.80
N ASP A 42 -0.70 6.51 -7.59
CA ASP A 42 -0.56 7.57 -8.59
C ASP A 42 -1.57 8.68 -8.27
N PRO A 43 -1.20 9.68 -7.45
CA PRO A 43 -2.16 10.72 -7.08
C PRO A 43 -2.47 11.70 -8.21
N TYR A 44 -1.58 11.84 -9.19
CA TYR A 44 -1.66 12.90 -10.21
C TYR A 44 -1.80 14.25 -9.54
N ASP A 45 -2.81 15.05 -9.89
CA ASP A 45 -3.03 16.36 -9.29
C ASP A 45 -3.94 16.34 -8.05
N GLU A 46 -4.42 15.15 -7.64
CA GLU A 46 -5.21 15.02 -6.43
C GLU A 46 -4.32 15.02 -5.17
N ASP A 47 -4.90 15.45 -4.06
CA ASP A 47 -4.24 15.38 -2.76
C ASP A 47 -4.12 13.89 -2.32
N PRO A 48 -2.91 13.33 -2.23
CA PRO A 48 -2.74 11.93 -1.89
C PRO A 48 -3.25 11.57 -0.49
N GLU A 49 -3.23 12.52 0.46
CA GLU A 49 -3.81 12.31 1.80
C GLU A 49 -5.32 12.06 1.71
N LYS A 50 -6.01 12.83 0.86
CA LYS A 50 -7.46 12.65 0.68
C LYS A 50 -7.80 11.33 0.01
N ILE A 51 -6.93 10.85 -0.87
CA ILE A 51 -7.12 9.55 -1.52
C ILE A 51 -7.11 8.43 -0.47
N ILE A 52 -6.09 8.39 0.38
CA ILE A 52 -6.01 7.33 1.39
C ILE A 52 -7.08 7.46 2.47
N GLN A 53 -7.48 8.67 2.83
CA GLN A 53 -8.62 8.90 3.72
C GLN A 53 -9.93 8.39 3.11
N GLY A 54 -10.12 8.59 1.80
CA GLY A 54 -11.27 8.07 1.07
C GLY A 54 -11.31 6.54 1.05
N MET A 55 -10.16 5.90 1.01
CA MET A 55 -10.08 4.44 1.14
C MET A 55 -10.42 4.00 2.57
N ALA A 56 -9.88 4.69 3.57
CA ALA A 56 -10.05 4.34 4.97
C ALA A 56 -11.53 4.27 5.40
N ILE A 57 -12.38 5.07 4.77
CA ILE A 57 -13.83 5.04 5.03
C ILE A 57 -14.42 3.65 4.82
N GLY A 58 -13.86 2.85 3.91
CA GLY A 58 -14.31 1.50 3.63
C GLY A 58 -13.89 0.45 4.66
N VAL A 59 -12.97 0.79 5.56
CA VAL A 59 -12.51 -0.12 6.61
C VAL A 59 -13.36 0.12 7.86
N LYS A 60 -14.22 -0.84 8.19
CA LYS A 60 -15.26 -0.68 9.23
C LYS A 60 -14.92 -1.36 10.55
N HIS A 61 -14.17 -2.47 10.52
CA HIS A 61 -13.95 -3.33 11.67
C HIS A 61 -12.50 -3.37 12.13
N LYS A 62 -11.56 -2.92 11.29
CA LYS A 62 -10.14 -2.87 11.59
C LYS A 62 -9.67 -1.41 11.55
N THR A 63 -8.49 -1.17 12.09
CA THR A 63 -7.86 0.15 12.03
C THR A 63 -6.71 0.10 11.02
N PRO A 64 -6.88 0.68 9.82
CA PRO A 64 -5.81 0.68 8.85
C PRO A 64 -4.70 1.66 9.27
N LEU A 65 -3.46 1.33 8.93
CA LEU A 65 -2.37 2.28 9.00
C LEU A 65 -2.37 3.13 7.74
N LEU A 66 -2.22 4.45 7.90
CA LEU A 66 -2.16 5.40 6.80
C LEU A 66 -0.74 5.92 6.72
N ILE A 67 0.03 5.40 5.77
CA ILE A 67 1.43 5.76 5.58
C ILE A 67 1.61 6.23 4.14
N LEU A 68 1.67 7.54 3.95
CA LEU A 68 1.64 8.14 2.62
C LEU A 68 2.86 7.75 1.78
N GLU A 69 4.05 7.79 2.35
CA GLU A 69 5.27 7.45 1.63
C GLU A 69 5.31 5.93 1.39
N ARG A 70 5.26 5.53 0.12
CA ARG A 70 5.07 4.12 -0.25
C ARG A 70 6.20 3.21 0.22
N ARG A 71 7.46 3.65 0.15
CA ARG A 71 8.58 2.87 0.65
C ARG A 71 8.47 2.61 2.16
N ALA A 72 8.06 3.63 2.93
CA ALA A 72 7.86 3.51 4.37
C ALA A 72 6.71 2.54 4.69
N ALA A 73 5.64 2.56 3.89
CA ALA A 73 4.53 1.64 4.04
C ALA A 73 4.98 0.18 3.82
N ILE A 74 5.76 -0.05 2.78
CA ILE A 74 6.32 -1.38 2.48
C ILE A 74 7.24 -1.84 3.62
N ARG A 75 8.13 -0.97 4.07
CA ARG A 75 9.03 -1.27 5.19
C ARG A 75 8.25 -1.64 6.45
N THR A 76 7.23 -0.87 6.78
CA THR A 76 6.40 -1.12 7.97
C THR A 76 5.74 -2.49 7.90
N ALA A 77 5.19 -2.85 6.75
CA ALA A 77 4.58 -4.17 6.57
C ALA A 77 5.60 -5.29 6.78
N LEU A 78 6.80 -5.13 6.25
CA LEU A 78 7.87 -6.12 6.39
C LEU A 78 8.40 -6.21 7.83
N GLU A 79 8.53 -5.07 8.50
CA GLU A 79 8.97 -5.03 9.91
C GLU A 79 7.98 -5.73 10.85
N HIS A 80 6.69 -5.57 10.59
CA HIS A 80 5.64 -6.18 11.40
C HIS A 80 5.46 -7.68 11.11
N ALA A 81 5.93 -8.16 9.97
CA ALA A 81 5.73 -9.55 9.58
C ALA A 81 6.57 -10.50 10.41
N SER A 82 5.99 -11.65 10.74
CA SER A 82 6.66 -12.76 11.39
C SER A 82 6.87 -13.91 10.38
N ILE A 83 7.69 -14.87 10.76
CA ILE A 83 7.94 -16.06 9.93
C ILE A 83 6.60 -16.74 9.62
N GLY A 84 6.35 -17.01 8.35
CA GLY A 84 5.12 -17.63 7.88
C GLY A 84 4.03 -16.68 7.47
N ASP A 85 4.17 -15.38 7.77
CA ASP A 85 3.21 -14.37 7.31
C ASP A 85 3.35 -14.12 5.81
N VAL A 86 2.28 -13.62 5.22
CA VAL A 86 2.26 -13.18 3.83
C VAL A 86 2.13 -11.65 3.81
N VAL A 87 3.03 -11.00 3.07
CA VAL A 87 2.93 -9.56 2.80
C VAL A 87 2.58 -9.38 1.33
N LEU A 88 1.42 -8.78 1.07
CA LEU A 88 0.92 -8.53 -0.26
C LEU A 88 0.97 -7.04 -0.56
N ILE A 89 1.71 -6.68 -1.60
CA ILE A 89 1.87 -5.29 -2.02
C ILE A 89 1.22 -5.15 -3.40
N THR A 90 0.23 -4.28 -3.48
CA THR A 90 -0.60 -4.11 -4.68
C THR A 90 -0.62 -2.66 -5.13
N GLY A 91 -1.09 -2.45 -6.34
CA GLY A 91 -1.35 -1.14 -6.92
C GLY A 91 -0.39 -0.78 -8.03
N LYS A 92 0.90 -0.79 -7.78
CA LYS A 92 1.88 -0.41 -8.82
C LYS A 92 2.30 -1.58 -9.71
N GLY A 93 2.40 -2.78 -9.13
CA GLY A 93 2.84 -3.93 -9.91
C GLY A 93 4.15 -3.67 -10.64
N THR A 94 4.13 -3.75 -11.98
CA THR A 94 5.29 -3.49 -12.84
C THR A 94 5.36 -2.06 -13.37
N ASP A 95 4.50 -1.16 -12.90
CA ASP A 95 4.52 0.24 -13.32
C ASP A 95 5.87 0.88 -13.00
N PRO A 96 6.50 1.59 -13.97
CA PRO A 96 7.87 2.07 -13.81
C PRO A 96 8.01 3.39 -13.05
N CYS A 97 6.91 4.01 -12.65
CA CYS A 97 6.95 5.30 -11.96
C CYS A 97 5.69 5.57 -11.15
N ILE A 98 5.83 6.46 -10.18
CA ILE A 98 4.69 7.05 -9.46
C ILE A 98 4.39 8.39 -10.13
N CYS A 99 3.15 8.57 -10.59
CA CYS A 99 2.70 9.77 -11.28
C CYS A 99 2.13 10.78 -10.28
N GLY A 100 2.74 11.96 -10.23
CA GLY A 100 2.38 13.04 -9.33
C GLY A 100 1.79 14.25 -10.05
N PRO A 101 1.73 15.41 -9.34
CA PRO A 101 1.12 16.62 -9.88
C PRO A 101 1.91 17.18 -11.04
N HIS A 102 1.19 17.90 -11.93
CA HIS A 102 1.76 18.59 -13.09
C HIS A 102 2.56 17.69 -14.03
N GLY A 103 2.13 16.43 -14.18
CA GLY A 103 2.79 15.47 -15.05
C GLY A 103 4.11 14.93 -14.53
N THR A 104 4.43 15.18 -13.26
CA THR A 104 5.66 14.66 -12.66
C THR A 104 5.63 13.14 -12.53
N LYS A 105 6.80 12.52 -12.69
CA LYS A 105 6.96 11.08 -12.55
C LYS A 105 8.22 10.79 -11.76
N VAL A 106 8.08 9.95 -10.73
CA VAL A 106 9.21 9.47 -9.93
C VAL A 106 9.45 8.02 -10.28
N LEU A 107 10.67 7.67 -10.65
CA LEU A 107 11.00 6.28 -10.96
C LEU A 107 10.66 5.37 -9.78
N TRP A 108 10.04 4.26 -10.08
CA TRP A 108 9.55 3.33 -9.07
C TRP A 108 9.50 1.91 -9.61
N ASP A 109 9.80 0.95 -8.74
CA ASP A 109 9.62 -0.46 -9.01
C ASP A 109 9.33 -1.17 -7.69
N ASP A 110 8.10 -1.62 -7.52
CA ASP A 110 7.66 -2.30 -6.29
C ASP A 110 8.59 -3.46 -5.92
N ALA A 111 8.93 -4.30 -6.88
CA ALA A 111 9.76 -5.48 -6.63
C ALA A 111 11.14 -5.11 -6.08
N SER A 112 11.77 -4.10 -6.68
CA SER A 112 13.08 -3.63 -6.23
C SER A 112 13.02 -3.02 -4.83
N VAL A 113 12.00 -2.22 -4.57
CA VAL A 113 11.80 -1.59 -3.25
C VAL A 113 11.57 -2.65 -2.18
N VAL A 114 10.72 -3.64 -2.46
CA VAL A 114 10.47 -4.74 -1.53
C VAL A 114 11.76 -5.50 -1.23
N LYS A 115 12.54 -5.81 -2.24
CA LYS A 115 13.81 -6.51 -2.07
C LYS A 115 14.79 -5.72 -1.19
N GLU A 116 14.95 -4.44 -1.49
CA GLU A 116 15.84 -3.56 -0.72
C GLU A 116 15.41 -3.45 0.74
N GLU A 117 14.12 -3.21 0.99
CA GLU A 117 13.61 -3.07 2.34
C GLU A 117 13.62 -4.39 3.10
N LEU A 118 13.34 -5.50 2.44
CA LEU A 118 13.40 -6.83 3.06
C LEU A 118 14.82 -7.15 3.52
N GLU A 119 15.82 -6.86 2.70
CA GLU A 119 17.23 -7.06 3.07
C GLU A 119 17.62 -6.25 4.32
N LYS A 120 17.12 -5.00 4.42
CA LYS A 120 17.35 -4.15 5.60
C LYS A 120 16.69 -4.73 6.85
N VAL A 121 15.44 -5.17 6.74
CA VAL A 121 14.68 -5.75 7.85
C VAL A 121 15.35 -7.03 8.34
N LEU A 122 15.73 -7.93 7.44
CA LEU A 122 16.41 -9.18 7.78
C LEU A 122 17.79 -8.91 8.39
N GLY A 123 18.52 -7.93 7.86
CA GLY A 123 19.81 -7.52 8.40
C GLY A 123 19.72 -7.00 9.84
N ALA A 124 18.68 -6.23 10.16
CA ALA A 124 18.46 -5.71 11.50
C ALA A 124 18.07 -6.79 12.52
N ARG A 125 17.56 -7.93 12.06
CA ARG A 125 17.16 -9.06 12.91
C ARG A 125 18.27 -10.07 13.20
N ARG A 126 19.42 -9.90 12.56
CA ARG A 126 20.56 -10.80 12.75
C ARG A 126 21.37 -10.54 14.01
#